data_027f7c8bf8ec302fbfba2536087c5d01
#
_entry.id   027f7c8bf8ec302fbfba2536087c5d01
#
_cell.length_a   1.000
_cell.length_b   1.000
_cell.length_c   1.000
_cell.angle_alpha   90.00
_cell.angle_beta   90.00
_cell.angle_gamma   90.00
#
_symmetry.space_group_name_H-M   'P 1'
#
loop_
_entity.id
_entity.type
_entity.pdbx_description
1 polymer ?
#
loop_
_entity_poly.entity_id
_entity_poly.type
_entity_poly.pdbx_seq_one_letter_code
_entity_poly.pdbx_strand_id
1 'polypeptide(L)'
;MTNQEYMLRAIQLAKKGEGWTNPNPMVGAVIVKDGKIIGEGYHKKYGELHAERNAIASLTESAEGAVIYVTLEPCCHHGKTPPCTEAIIEQKIRKVVIGSRDPNPKVAGKGVQMLREAGVTVVEDFMREECDQLNPVFFHYITTKTPYVVMKYAMTLDGKIATKTGASKWITGESARKEVQHMRHQYMGIMAGIGTVLADDPMLNVRVEGWKSPVRIVCDSKLRIPPGSQIVKSAEKYRTIVAYADQKNTEEKIKILHTMGVETIYCPDEKNQIDLKKLMADLGNRGIDSILLEGGGTLNDSALRAGIVKEVQAFVAPKLFGGVAGKTPVEGIGVELPSEAVELKYTDICQIGEDIRIKCQVCDKKQEESCLQES
;
A
#
# COMPACT_ATOMS: atom_id res chain seq x y z
N MET A 1 31.95 -5.25 8.49
CA MET A 1 30.53 -4.83 8.69
C MET A 1 29.98 -5.61 9.88
N THR A 2 29.10 -4.98 10.66
CA THR A 2 28.37 -5.59 11.78
C THR A 2 27.13 -6.36 11.28
N ASN A 3 26.54 -7.20 12.14
CA ASN A 3 25.28 -7.87 11.82
C ASN A 3 24.15 -6.87 11.46
N GLN A 4 24.10 -5.73 12.13
CA GLN A 4 23.12 -4.66 11.83
C GLN A 4 23.35 -4.07 10.44
N GLU A 5 24.59 -3.80 10.05
CA GLU A 5 24.91 -3.27 8.71
C GLU A 5 24.52 -4.24 7.60
N TYR A 6 24.66 -5.56 7.79
CA TYR A 6 24.19 -6.55 6.82
C TYR A 6 22.66 -6.56 6.70
N MET A 7 21.93 -6.48 7.83
CA MET A 7 20.47 -6.40 7.79
C MET A 7 19.99 -5.07 7.19
N LEU A 8 20.61 -3.94 7.50
CA LEU A 8 20.33 -2.66 6.85
C LEU A 8 20.54 -2.73 5.34
N ARG A 9 21.59 -3.45 4.90
CA ARG A 9 21.82 -3.70 3.47
C ARG A 9 20.69 -4.52 2.84
N ALA A 10 20.21 -5.57 3.52
CA ALA A 10 19.06 -6.35 3.07
C ALA A 10 17.78 -5.48 2.98
N ILE A 11 17.54 -4.60 3.95
CA ILE A 11 16.43 -3.63 3.94
C ILE A 11 16.53 -2.67 2.73
N GLN A 12 17.73 -2.16 2.43
CA GLN A 12 17.95 -1.29 1.27
C GLN A 12 17.68 -2.02 -0.06
N LEU A 13 18.05 -3.31 -0.14
CA LEU A 13 17.76 -4.15 -1.30
C LEU A 13 16.26 -4.39 -1.44
N ALA A 14 15.55 -4.72 -0.36
CA ALA A 14 14.11 -4.95 -0.35
C ALA A 14 13.34 -3.78 -0.96
N LYS A 15 13.68 -2.54 -0.60
CA LYS A 15 13.05 -1.31 -1.11
C LYS A 15 13.12 -1.16 -2.64
N LYS A 16 14.08 -1.81 -3.32
CA LYS A 16 14.14 -1.79 -4.80
C LYS A 16 12.98 -2.54 -5.47
N GLY A 17 12.24 -3.38 -4.73
CA GLY A 17 11.06 -4.09 -5.20
C GLY A 17 9.75 -3.30 -5.10
N GLU A 18 9.79 -2.08 -4.56
CA GLU A 18 8.61 -1.25 -4.34
C GLU A 18 7.80 -1.01 -5.63
N GLY A 19 6.47 -1.15 -5.53
CA GLY A 19 5.55 -1.05 -6.68
C GLY A 19 5.54 -2.25 -7.64
N TRP A 20 6.53 -3.16 -7.55
CA TRP A 20 6.66 -4.29 -8.46
C TRP A 20 6.26 -5.63 -7.84
N THR A 21 6.40 -5.77 -6.53
CA THR A 21 6.21 -7.06 -5.85
C THR A 21 4.76 -7.38 -5.49
N ASN A 22 3.89 -6.38 -5.43
CA ASN A 22 2.49 -6.55 -5.02
C ASN A 22 1.76 -7.70 -5.75
N PRO A 23 1.01 -8.56 -5.03
CA PRO A 23 0.70 -8.52 -3.60
C PRO A 23 1.73 -9.24 -2.71
N ASN A 24 2.90 -9.63 -3.23
CA ASN A 24 3.99 -10.22 -2.45
C ASN A 24 4.72 -9.14 -1.64
N PRO A 25 5.38 -9.53 -0.52
CA PRO A 25 6.17 -8.59 0.27
C PRO A 25 7.46 -8.16 -0.45
N MET A 26 7.95 -6.99 -0.10
CA MET A 26 9.31 -6.57 -0.39
C MET A 26 10.27 -7.34 0.52
N VAL A 27 11.18 -8.11 -0.07
CA VAL A 27 12.17 -8.89 0.67
C VAL A 27 13.54 -8.64 0.09
N GLY A 28 14.54 -8.53 0.97
CA GLY A 28 15.95 -8.46 0.62
C GLY A 28 16.75 -9.52 1.38
N ALA A 29 17.80 -10.01 0.76
CA ALA A 29 18.69 -11.02 1.34
C ALA A 29 20.16 -10.71 1.04
N VAL A 30 21.02 -10.95 2.03
CA VAL A 30 22.48 -10.78 1.95
C VAL A 30 23.16 -12.01 2.50
N ILE A 31 24.06 -12.62 1.73
CA ILE A 31 24.84 -13.80 2.11
C ILE A 31 26.26 -13.36 2.45
N VAL A 32 26.72 -13.72 3.65
CA VAL A 32 28.01 -13.31 4.20
C VAL A 32 28.86 -14.50 4.59
N LYS A 33 30.11 -14.52 4.14
CA LYS A 33 31.13 -15.51 4.52
C LYS A 33 32.42 -14.79 4.91
N ASP A 34 33.01 -15.17 6.02
CA ASP A 34 34.27 -14.62 6.57
C ASP A 34 34.29 -13.07 6.60
N GLY A 35 33.12 -12.47 6.98
CA GLY A 35 32.95 -11.02 7.07
C GLY A 35 32.76 -10.31 5.73
N LYS A 36 32.71 -11.02 4.61
CA LYS A 36 32.49 -10.46 3.26
C LYS A 36 31.13 -10.82 2.72
N ILE A 37 30.50 -9.90 2.04
CA ILE A 37 29.27 -10.16 1.27
C ILE A 37 29.67 -10.94 0.01
N ILE A 38 29.11 -12.15 -0.14
CA ILE A 38 29.36 -13.03 -1.29
C ILE A 38 28.14 -13.20 -2.20
N GLY A 39 26.96 -12.73 -1.76
CA GLY A 39 25.74 -12.74 -2.55
C GLY A 39 24.72 -11.75 -2.02
N GLU A 40 23.98 -11.11 -2.91
CA GLU A 40 22.92 -10.16 -2.60
C GLU A 40 21.72 -10.36 -3.51
N GLY A 41 20.52 -10.22 -2.98
CA GLY A 41 19.30 -10.34 -3.77
C GLY A 41 18.11 -9.64 -3.15
N TYR A 42 17.10 -9.36 -3.96
CA TYR A 42 15.81 -8.88 -3.51
C TYR A 42 14.71 -9.47 -4.39
N HIS A 43 13.47 -9.49 -3.91
CA HIS A 43 12.33 -9.86 -4.72
C HIS A 43 12.04 -8.73 -5.72
N LYS A 44 12.33 -8.98 -7.01
CA LYS A 44 12.31 -7.94 -8.03
C LYS A 44 10.90 -7.62 -8.50
N LYS A 45 10.08 -8.66 -8.72
CA LYS A 45 8.74 -8.51 -9.27
C LYS A 45 7.86 -9.72 -8.93
N TYR A 46 6.56 -9.49 -8.80
CA TYR A 46 5.58 -10.55 -8.58
C TYR A 46 5.70 -11.68 -9.59
N GLY A 47 5.82 -12.90 -9.08
CA GLY A 47 5.95 -14.11 -9.88
C GLY A 47 7.38 -14.50 -10.28
N GLU A 48 8.36 -13.64 -10.02
CA GLU A 48 9.80 -13.93 -10.19
C GLU A 48 10.42 -14.54 -8.92
N LEU A 49 11.73 -14.82 -8.97
CA LEU A 49 12.47 -15.40 -7.85
C LEU A 49 12.42 -14.52 -6.59
N HIS A 50 12.35 -15.15 -5.44
CA HIS A 50 12.43 -14.51 -4.14
C HIS A 50 13.84 -14.01 -3.85
N ALA A 51 13.98 -13.17 -2.82
CA ALA A 51 15.23 -12.50 -2.45
C ALA A 51 16.37 -13.48 -2.19
N GLU A 52 16.12 -14.56 -1.44
CA GLU A 52 17.09 -15.57 -1.06
C GLU A 52 17.63 -16.29 -2.30
N ARG A 53 16.74 -16.66 -3.24
CA ARG A 53 17.16 -17.30 -4.49
C ARG A 53 17.93 -16.35 -5.40
N ASN A 54 17.56 -15.06 -5.43
CA ASN A 54 18.32 -14.04 -6.15
C ASN A 54 19.70 -13.82 -5.49
N ALA A 55 19.80 -13.85 -4.16
CA ALA A 55 21.07 -13.77 -3.45
C ALA A 55 21.97 -14.99 -3.74
N ILE A 56 21.39 -16.19 -3.75
CA ILE A 56 22.10 -17.43 -4.12
C ILE A 56 22.56 -17.38 -5.58
N ALA A 57 21.72 -16.90 -6.50
CA ALA A 57 22.08 -16.77 -7.91
C ALA A 57 23.21 -15.75 -8.17
N SER A 58 23.47 -14.84 -7.23
CA SER A 58 24.51 -13.83 -7.32
C SER A 58 25.81 -14.21 -6.59
N LEU A 59 25.92 -15.44 -6.07
CA LEU A 59 27.09 -15.89 -5.31
C LEU A 59 28.39 -15.78 -6.13
N THR A 60 29.41 -15.24 -5.50
CA THR A 60 30.77 -15.13 -6.06
C THR A 60 31.66 -16.28 -5.65
N GLU A 61 31.26 -17.06 -4.62
CA GLU A 61 31.94 -18.26 -4.13
C GLU A 61 30.92 -19.18 -3.43
N SER A 62 31.35 -20.37 -2.98
CA SER A 62 30.48 -21.31 -2.27
C SER A 62 29.90 -20.71 -0.98
N ALA A 63 28.60 -20.82 -0.80
CA ALA A 63 27.90 -20.37 0.42
C ALA A 63 27.99 -21.37 1.58
N GLU A 64 28.70 -22.52 1.42
CA GLU A 64 28.85 -23.49 2.50
C GLU A 64 29.49 -22.85 3.74
N GLY A 65 28.81 -22.96 4.89
CA GLY A 65 29.21 -22.36 6.13
C GLY A 65 28.91 -20.86 6.29
N ALA A 66 28.31 -20.21 5.28
CA ALA A 66 27.94 -18.80 5.30
C ALA A 66 26.78 -18.48 6.26
N VAL A 67 26.52 -17.19 6.43
CA VAL A 67 25.35 -16.62 7.12
C VAL A 67 24.50 -15.86 6.11
N ILE A 68 23.19 -16.07 6.09
CA ILE A 68 22.25 -15.27 5.32
C ILE A 68 21.44 -14.36 6.26
N TYR A 69 21.31 -13.09 5.89
CA TYR A 69 20.43 -12.10 6.50
C TYR A 69 19.26 -11.88 5.56
N VAL A 70 18.04 -12.05 6.04
CA VAL A 70 16.82 -11.90 5.25
C VAL A 70 15.78 -11.09 6.02
N THR A 71 15.14 -10.15 5.34
CA THR A 71 14.22 -9.21 6.00
C THR A 71 12.88 -9.82 6.42
N LEU A 72 12.53 -11.01 5.91
CA LEU A 72 11.29 -11.74 6.22
C LEU A 72 11.58 -13.24 6.29
N GLU A 73 10.81 -13.98 7.10
CA GLU A 73 10.91 -15.43 7.25
C GLU A 73 10.90 -16.14 5.87
N PRO A 74 11.89 -16.99 5.56
CA PRO A 74 11.96 -17.72 4.29
C PRO A 74 10.77 -18.67 4.11
N CYS A 75 10.17 -18.65 2.91
CA CYS A 75 9.03 -19.51 2.60
C CYS A 75 9.42 -21.00 2.58
N CYS A 76 8.48 -21.85 3.06
CA CYS A 76 8.63 -23.30 3.16
C CYS A 76 7.62 -24.09 2.31
N HIS A 77 6.83 -23.42 1.47
CA HIS A 77 5.82 -24.07 0.63
C HIS A 77 6.10 -23.86 -0.85
N HIS A 78 5.74 -24.85 -1.66
CA HIS A 78 5.78 -24.74 -3.12
C HIS A 78 4.67 -23.80 -3.59
N GLY A 79 5.08 -22.69 -4.23
CA GLY A 79 4.20 -21.73 -4.87
C GLY A 79 4.49 -21.68 -6.38
N LYS A 80 4.62 -20.47 -6.92
CA LYS A 80 5.12 -20.27 -8.29
C LYS A 80 6.62 -20.59 -8.42
N THR A 81 7.34 -20.51 -7.30
CA THR A 81 8.77 -20.86 -7.17
C THR A 81 8.95 -21.91 -6.09
N PRO A 82 10.01 -22.76 -6.16
CA PRO A 82 10.34 -23.69 -5.09
C PRO A 82 10.67 -22.96 -3.78
N PRO A 83 10.49 -23.60 -2.60
CA PRO A 83 10.73 -23.00 -1.28
C PRO A 83 12.13 -22.40 -1.13
N CYS A 84 12.23 -21.28 -0.43
CA CYS A 84 13.53 -20.66 -0.15
C CYS A 84 14.31 -21.43 0.92
N THR A 85 13.60 -22.07 1.88
CA THR A 85 14.23 -22.95 2.90
C THR A 85 15.02 -24.08 2.27
N GLU A 86 14.49 -24.72 1.22
CA GLU A 86 15.20 -25.77 0.49
C GLU A 86 16.51 -25.25 -0.13
N ALA A 87 16.44 -24.10 -0.81
CA ALA A 87 17.63 -23.50 -1.42
C ALA A 87 18.72 -23.13 -0.38
N ILE A 88 18.32 -22.66 0.80
CA ILE A 88 19.24 -22.35 1.90
C ILE A 88 19.94 -23.62 2.40
N ILE A 89 19.19 -24.71 2.57
CA ILE A 89 19.71 -26.01 3.01
C ILE A 89 20.65 -26.62 1.96
N GLU A 90 20.24 -26.63 0.68
CA GLU A 90 21.05 -27.13 -0.44
C GLU A 90 22.39 -26.42 -0.56
N GLN A 91 22.44 -25.11 -0.29
CA GLN A 91 23.67 -24.32 -0.28
C GLN A 91 24.51 -24.49 1.00
N LYS A 92 24.07 -25.35 1.94
CA LYS A 92 24.76 -25.62 3.22
C LYS A 92 25.07 -24.34 4.02
N ILE A 93 24.15 -23.36 3.96
CA ILE A 93 24.24 -22.13 4.75
C ILE A 93 24.06 -22.53 6.21
N ARG A 94 25.00 -22.17 7.07
CA ARG A 94 24.99 -22.62 8.49
C ARG A 94 24.09 -21.82 9.39
N LYS A 95 23.78 -20.56 9.02
CA LYS A 95 23.01 -19.65 9.88
C LYS A 95 22.10 -18.73 9.06
N VAL A 96 20.86 -18.57 9.50
CA VAL A 96 19.88 -17.62 8.97
C VAL A 96 19.54 -16.59 10.03
N VAL A 97 19.61 -15.30 9.69
CA VAL A 97 19.21 -14.19 10.54
C VAL A 97 17.98 -13.55 9.90
N ILE A 98 16.84 -13.66 10.58
CA ILE A 98 15.52 -13.25 10.08
C ILE A 98 15.11 -11.95 10.76
N GLY A 99 14.63 -10.98 9.95
CA GLY A 99 14.05 -9.73 10.44
C GLY A 99 12.64 -9.93 10.95
N SER A 100 11.65 -9.86 10.07
CA SER A 100 10.23 -10.05 10.39
C SER A 100 9.81 -11.50 10.35
N ARG A 101 8.81 -11.87 11.15
CA ARG A 101 8.07 -13.13 11.01
C ARG A 101 7.02 -12.98 9.91
N ASP A 102 6.76 -14.06 9.17
CA ASP A 102 5.68 -14.05 8.18
C ASP A 102 4.34 -14.36 8.88
N PRO A 103 3.35 -13.44 8.86
CA PRO A 103 2.04 -13.69 9.48
C PRO A 103 1.15 -14.62 8.65
N ASN A 104 1.59 -15.04 7.46
CA ASN A 104 0.85 -15.96 6.59
C ASN A 104 0.74 -17.34 7.27
N PRO A 105 -0.48 -17.86 7.57
CA PRO A 105 -0.66 -19.17 8.22
C PRO A 105 -0.01 -20.35 7.47
N LYS A 106 0.30 -20.19 6.19
CA LYS A 106 1.02 -21.20 5.39
C LYS A 106 2.51 -21.23 5.68
N VAL A 107 3.08 -20.13 6.18
CA VAL A 107 4.52 -19.96 6.48
C VAL A 107 4.75 -19.94 8.00
N ALA A 108 4.16 -19.03 8.70
CA ALA A 108 4.23 -18.70 10.13
C ALA A 108 4.98 -19.72 11.02
N GLY A 109 6.29 -19.58 11.17
CA GLY A 109 7.18 -20.43 11.99
C GLY A 109 7.56 -21.76 11.33
N LYS A 110 6.92 -22.20 10.24
CA LYS A 110 7.22 -23.48 9.59
C LYS A 110 8.55 -23.44 8.84
N GLY A 111 8.88 -22.28 8.24
CA GLY A 111 10.17 -22.08 7.60
C GLY A 111 11.32 -22.16 8.59
N VAL A 112 11.16 -21.54 9.75
CA VAL A 112 12.11 -21.60 10.87
C VAL A 112 12.28 -23.01 11.39
N GLN A 113 11.18 -23.73 11.59
CA GLN A 113 11.21 -25.12 12.06
C GLN A 113 11.98 -26.02 11.05
N MET A 114 11.66 -25.93 9.78
CA MET A 114 12.32 -26.72 8.73
C MET A 114 13.84 -26.46 8.66
N LEU A 115 14.26 -25.20 8.78
CA LEU A 115 15.69 -24.84 8.83
C LEU A 115 16.38 -25.43 10.05
N ARG A 116 15.76 -25.35 11.26
CA ARG A 116 16.31 -25.92 12.50
C ARG A 116 16.42 -27.45 12.45
N GLU A 117 15.40 -28.13 11.91
CA GLU A 117 15.42 -29.60 11.71
C GLU A 117 16.53 -30.04 10.76
N ALA A 118 16.88 -29.20 9.77
CA ALA A 118 18.03 -29.43 8.88
C ALA A 118 19.40 -29.05 9.50
N GLY A 119 19.46 -28.66 10.78
CA GLY A 119 20.70 -28.29 11.47
C GLY A 119 21.16 -26.85 11.21
N VAL A 120 20.35 -26.00 10.59
CA VAL A 120 20.67 -24.59 10.36
C VAL A 120 20.38 -23.78 11.63
N THR A 121 21.34 -22.98 12.08
CA THR A 121 21.12 -22.04 13.22
C THR A 121 20.23 -20.91 12.78
N VAL A 122 19.10 -20.64 13.49
CA VAL A 122 18.16 -19.55 13.15
C VAL A 122 18.08 -18.55 14.29
N VAL A 123 18.30 -17.26 13.94
CA VAL A 123 18.05 -16.08 14.78
C VAL A 123 16.84 -15.36 14.22
N GLU A 124 15.82 -15.17 15.05
CA GLU A 124 14.57 -14.49 14.71
C GLU A 124 14.51 -13.09 15.31
N ASP A 125 13.59 -12.27 14.79
CA ASP A 125 13.25 -10.93 15.29
C ASP A 125 14.44 -9.95 15.32
N PHE A 126 15.43 -10.14 14.45
CA PHE A 126 16.60 -9.29 14.38
C PHE A 126 16.31 -8.00 13.59
N MET A 127 16.30 -6.85 14.27
CA MET A 127 15.84 -5.56 13.73
C MET A 127 14.40 -5.67 13.22
N ARG A 128 13.53 -6.28 14.01
CA ARG A 128 12.17 -6.59 13.61
C ARG A 128 11.37 -5.35 13.25
N GLU A 129 11.44 -4.30 14.05
CA GLU A 129 10.67 -3.07 13.82
C GLU A 129 10.99 -2.45 12.47
N GLU A 130 12.28 -2.36 12.11
CA GLU A 130 12.72 -1.82 10.83
C GLU A 130 12.31 -2.71 9.65
N CYS A 131 12.30 -4.03 9.85
CA CYS A 131 11.86 -4.98 8.84
C CYS A 131 10.32 -4.99 8.68
N ASP A 132 9.56 -4.88 9.78
CA ASP A 132 8.10 -4.79 9.74
C ASP A 132 7.63 -3.54 8.98
N GLN A 133 8.36 -2.41 9.13
CA GLN A 133 8.09 -1.17 8.41
C GLN A 133 8.22 -1.27 6.88
N LEU A 134 8.88 -2.31 6.35
CA LEU A 134 8.94 -2.54 4.90
C LEU A 134 7.60 -2.97 4.32
N ASN A 135 6.79 -3.72 5.06
CA ASN A 135 5.69 -4.50 4.51
C ASN A 135 4.32 -4.30 5.19
N PRO A 136 3.91 -3.07 5.59
CA PRO A 136 2.63 -2.85 6.26
C PRO A 136 1.44 -3.27 5.38
N VAL A 137 1.54 -3.06 4.06
CA VAL A 137 0.54 -3.49 3.07
C VAL A 137 0.39 -5.01 3.08
N PHE A 138 1.50 -5.74 2.97
CA PHE A 138 1.48 -7.21 2.94
C PHE A 138 0.92 -7.77 4.25
N PHE A 139 1.39 -7.29 5.40
CA PHE A 139 0.94 -7.76 6.70
C PHE A 139 -0.56 -7.53 6.91
N HIS A 140 -1.06 -6.38 6.53
CA HIS A 140 -2.50 -6.11 6.58
C HIS A 140 -3.27 -7.04 5.64
N TYR A 141 -2.88 -7.10 4.37
CA TYR A 141 -3.63 -7.84 3.36
C TYR A 141 -3.63 -9.34 3.61
N ILE A 142 -2.49 -9.93 4.03
CA ILE A 142 -2.40 -11.38 4.25
C ILE A 142 -3.24 -11.84 5.45
N THR A 143 -3.43 -10.96 6.45
CA THR A 143 -4.20 -11.26 7.67
C THR A 143 -5.69 -10.92 7.52
N THR A 144 -6.05 -9.81 6.87
CA THR A 144 -7.43 -9.32 6.80
C THR A 144 -8.14 -9.66 5.49
N LYS A 145 -7.39 -9.92 4.43
CA LYS A 145 -7.89 -10.08 3.04
C LYS A 145 -8.59 -8.84 2.50
N THR A 146 -8.32 -7.67 3.08
CA THR A 146 -8.80 -6.37 2.61
C THR A 146 -7.63 -5.48 2.22
N PRO A 147 -7.79 -4.52 1.28
CA PRO A 147 -6.74 -3.60 0.91
C PRO A 147 -6.28 -2.72 2.08
N TYR A 148 -4.98 -2.45 2.16
CA TYR A 148 -4.41 -1.40 3.01
C TYR A 148 -4.69 -0.04 2.38
N VAL A 149 -5.50 0.81 3.04
CA VAL A 149 -5.91 2.10 2.48
C VAL A 149 -5.05 3.22 3.01
N VAL A 150 -4.38 3.92 2.11
CA VAL A 150 -3.61 5.15 2.39
C VAL A 150 -4.39 6.34 1.88
N MET A 151 -4.87 7.20 2.77
CA MET A 151 -5.53 8.45 2.41
C MET A 151 -4.49 9.53 2.13
N LYS A 152 -4.50 10.05 0.92
CA LYS A 152 -3.57 11.13 0.51
C LYS A 152 -4.32 12.36 0.08
N TYR A 153 -3.91 13.51 0.58
CA TYR A 153 -4.40 14.81 0.11
C TYR A 153 -3.30 15.86 0.04
N ALA A 154 -3.54 16.89 -0.76
CA ALA A 154 -2.70 18.08 -0.82
C ALA A 154 -3.55 19.28 -0.41
N MET A 155 -3.04 20.11 0.52
CA MET A 155 -3.74 21.26 1.03
C MET A 155 -2.81 22.46 1.19
N THR A 156 -3.40 23.64 1.30
CA THR A 156 -2.72 24.86 1.76
C THR A 156 -2.46 24.80 3.26
N LEU A 157 -1.64 25.69 3.80
CA LEU A 157 -1.33 25.77 5.22
C LEU A 157 -2.59 26.07 6.06
N ASP A 158 -3.59 26.76 5.49
CA ASP A 158 -4.90 27.00 6.10
C ASP A 158 -5.93 25.90 5.79
N GLY A 159 -5.48 24.70 5.37
CA GLY A 159 -6.31 23.50 5.26
C GLY A 159 -7.27 23.47 4.07
N LYS A 160 -6.97 24.15 2.94
CA LYS A 160 -7.85 24.19 1.77
C LYS A 160 -7.32 23.30 0.64
N ILE A 161 -8.22 22.52 0.03
CA ILE A 161 -7.93 21.67 -1.14
C ILE A 161 -8.41 22.27 -2.46
N ALA A 162 -9.09 23.39 -2.42
CA ALA A 162 -9.52 24.18 -3.57
C ALA A 162 -9.81 25.63 -3.18
N THR A 163 -9.76 26.55 -4.14
CA THR A 163 -10.20 27.93 -3.98
C THR A 163 -11.74 28.03 -3.85
N LYS A 164 -12.26 29.23 -3.56
CA LYS A 164 -13.72 29.48 -3.49
C LYS A 164 -14.47 29.14 -4.79
N THR A 165 -13.77 29.15 -5.93
CA THR A 165 -14.33 28.82 -7.24
C THR A 165 -14.16 27.33 -7.60
N GLY A 166 -13.52 26.52 -6.73
CA GLY A 166 -13.25 25.11 -6.96
C GLY A 166 -11.96 24.82 -7.70
N ALA A 167 -11.14 25.83 -8.06
CA ALA A 167 -9.84 25.60 -8.70
C ALA A 167 -8.86 24.95 -7.71
N SER A 168 -8.27 23.80 -8.10
CA SER A 168 -7.36 22.96 -7.29
C SER A 168 -5.94 22.84 -7.87
N LYS A 169 -5.70 23.29 -9.09
CA LYS A 169 -4.41 23.15 -9.80
C LYS A 169 -3.63 24.47 -9.78
N TRP A 170 -2.41 24.57 -9.23
CA TRP A 170 -1.68 23.55 -8.46
C TRP A 170 -1.51 24.05 -7.03
N ILE A 171 -1.87 23.25 -6.05
CA ILE A 171 -1.69 23.58 -4.63
C ILE A 171 -0.23 23.37 -4.27
N THR A 172 0.28 22.15 -4.46
CA THR A 172 1.65 21.75 -4.14
C THR A 172 2.61 21.89 -5.31
N GLY A 173 3.89 21.96 -5.01
CA GLY A 173 4.99 22.10 -5.96
C GLY A 173 5.24 20.84 -6.82
N GLU A 174 6.21 20.94 -7.72
CA GLU A 174 6.54 19.85 -8.66
C GLU A 174 7.08 18.61 -7.95
N SER A 175 7.95 18.80 -6.94
CA SER A 175 8.54 17.71 -6.17
C SER A 175 7.49 16.84 -5.47
N ALA A 176 6.51 17.46 -4.82
CA ALA A 176 5.40 16.75 -4.21
C ALA A 176 4.54 16.01 -5.26
N ARG A 177 4.31 16.60 -6.44
CA ARG A 177 3.58 15.92 -7.51
C ARG A 177 4.35 14.72 -8.11
N LYS A 178 5.70 14.76 -8.15
CA LYS A 178 6.52 13.60 -8.51
C LYS A 178 6.39 12.49 -7.48
N GLU A 179 6.40 12.83 -6.19
CA GLU A 179 6.15 11.87 -5.11
C GLU A 179 4.79 11.20 -5.24
N VAL A 180 3.74 11.94 -5.60
CA VAL A 180 2.40 11.37 -5.86
C VAL A 180 2.43 10.38 -7.04
N GLN A 181 3.24 10.59 -8.08
CA GLN A 181 3.40 9.60 -9.16
C GLN A 181 4.06 8.32 -8.63
N HIS A 182 5.03 8.44 -7.72
CA HIS A 182 5.65 7.29 -7.05
C HIS A 182 4.62 6.53 -6.20
N MET A 183 3.83 7.23 -5.39
CA MET A 183 2.74 6.60 -4.63
C MET A 183 1.73 5.87 -5.53
N ARG A 184 1.36 6.43 -6.67
CA ARG A 184 0.47 5.75 -7.64
C ARG A 184 1.09 4.49 -8.24
N HIS A 185 2.41 4.43 -8.35
CA HIS A 185 3.12 3.22 -8.76
C HIS A 185 3.19 2.18 -7.64
N GLN A 186 3.37 2.64 -6.40
CA GLN A 186 3.54 1.80 -5.21
C GLN A 186 2.28 1.01 -4.86
N TYR A 187 1.09 1.64 -4.94
CA TYR A 187 -0.17 1.01 -4.54
C TYR A 187 -0.90 0.37 -5.72
N MET A 188 -1.55 -0.80 -5.49
CA MET A 188 -2.25 -1.54 -6.56
C MET A 188 -3.49 -0.85 -7.06
N GLY A 189 -4.20 -0.11 -6.21
CA GLY A 189 -5.41 0.63 -6.55
C GLY A 189 -5.29 2.12 -6.27
N ILE A 190 -6.02 2.93 -7.03
CA ILE A 190 -6.29 4.35 -6.74
C ILE A 190 -7.79 4.57 -6.66
N MET A 191 -8.28 5.18 -5.59
CA MET A 191 -9.71 5.39 -5.36
C MET A 191 -10.05 6.87 -5.29
N ALA A 192 -11.08 7.28 -6.04
CA ALA A 192 -11.60 8.64 -6.02
C ALA A 192 -13.12 8.64 -6.02
N GLY A 193 -13.72 9.73 -5.54
CA GLY A 193 -15.16 9.95 -5.64
C GLY A 193 -15.57 10.49 -7.00
N ILE A 194 -16.82 10.24 -7.38
CA ILE A 194 -17.41 10.76 -8.64
C ILE A 194 -17.32 12.30 -8.74
N GLY A 195 -17.37 13.01 -7.62
CA GLY A 195 -17.20 14.46 -7.62
C GLY A 195 -15.87 14.92 -8.23
N THR A 196 -14.78 14.21 -7.96
CA THR A 196 -13.46 14.46 -8.55
C THR A 196 -13.47 14.20 -10.07
N VAL A 197 -14.13 13.14 -10.52
CA VAL A 197 -14.24 12.82 -11.94
C VAL A 197 -15.02 13.87 -12.69
N LEU A 198 -16.14 14.34 -12.13
CA LEU A 198 -16.99 15.36 -12.75
C LEU A 198 -16.34 16.76 -12.77
N ALA A 199 -15.51 17.07 -11.78
CA ALA A 199 -14.85 18.38 -11.69
C ALA A 199 -13.58 18.48 -12.53
N ASP A 200 -12.75 17.44 -12.52
CA ASP A 200 -11.37 17.51 -13.01
C ASP A 200 -11.12 16.62 -14.26
N ASP A 201 -12.05 15.73 -14.61
CA ASP A 201 -11.92 14.69 -15.65
C ASP A 201 -10.53 14.02 -15.64
N PRO A 202 -10.10 13.44 -14.50
CA PRO A 202 -8.74 12.98 -14.32
C PRO A 202 -8.50 11.60 -14.95
N MET A 203 -7.26 11.35 -15.39
CA MET A 203 -6.84 10.02 -15.84
C MET A 203 -6.55 9.05 -14.70
N LEU A 204 -6.20 9.52 -13.51
CA LEU A 204 -5.81 8.72 -12.33
C LEU A 204 -4.79 7.62 -12.65
N ASN A 205 -3.81 7.91 -13.49
CA ASN A 205 -2.76 6.99 -13.91
C ASN A 205 -1.38 7.51 -13.49
N VAL A 206 -0.37 6.65 -13.64
CA VAL A 206 1.04 7.05 -13.56
C VAL A 206 1.45 7.64 -14.92
N ARG A 207 2.20 8.76 -14.88
CA ARG A 207 2.68 9.49 -16.06
C ARG A 207 4.20 9.41 -16.22
N VAL A 208 4.84 8.48 -15.50
CA VAL A 208 6.26 8.16 -15.61
C VAL A 208 6.41 6.92 -16.47
N GLU A 209 7.23 7.02 -17.51
CA GLU A 209 7.47 5.90 -18.42
C GLU A 209 8.08 4.70 -17.69
N GLY A 210 7.66 3.50 -18.06
CA GLY A 210 8.12 2.25 -17.45
C GLY A 210 7.43 1.90 -16.13
N TRP A 211 6.73 2.82 -15.48
CA TRP A 211 6.06 2.56 -14.22
C TRP A 211 4.65 1.98 -14.40
N LYS A 212 4.26 1.10 -13.48
CA LYS A 212 2.93 0.47 -13.47
C LYS A 212 1.88 1.45 -12.98
N SER A 213 0.78 1.57 -13.71
CA SER A 213 -0.41 2.31 -13.25
C SER A 213 -1.30 1.45 -12.36
N PRO A 214 -1.93 2.03 -11.32
CA PRO A 214 -2.87 1.33 -10.44
C PRO A 214 -4.19 1.01 -11.14
N VAL A 215 -4.95 0.07 -10.57
CA VAL A 215 -6.38 -0.13 -10.87
C VAL A 215 -7.14 1.11 -10.40
N ARG A 216 -7.93 1.71 -11.28
CA ARG A 216 -8.69 2.92 -10.98
C ARG A 216 -10.06 2.55 -10.43
N ILE A 217 -10.42 3.08 -9.26
CA ILE A 217 -11.66 2.79 -8.55
C ILE A 217 -12.42 4.10 -8.37
N VAL A 218 -13.62 4.18 -8.91
CA VAL A 218 -14.49 5.36 -8.78
C VAL A 218 -15.67 5.01 -7.88
N CYS A 219 -15.83 5.73 -6.76
CA CYS A 219 -17.00 5.62 -5.89
C CYS A 219 -18.10 6.55 -6.42
N ASP A 220 -19.16 5.97 -6.98
CA ASP A 220 -20.27 6.67 -7.63
C ASP A 220 -21.61 6.05 -7.28
N SER A 221 -22.15 6.32 -6.08
CA SER A 221 -23.38 5.69 -5.57
C SER A 221 -24.54 5.71 -6.55
N LYS A 222 -24.66 6.76 -7.36
CA LYS A 222 -25.76 6.95 -8.34
C LYS A 222 -25.37 6.70 -9.78
N LEU A 223 -24.20 6.13 -10.04
CA LEU A 223 -23.67 5.84 -11.37
C LEU A 223 -23.75 7.04 -12.33
N ARG A 224 -23.29 8.22 -11.86
CA ARG A 224 -23.31 9.47 -12.63
C ARG A 224 -22.16 9.62 -13.62
N ILE A 225 -21.15 8.78 -13.53
CA ILE A 225 -19.92 8.84 -14.34
C ILE A 225 -20.26 9.01 -15.84
N PRO A 226 -19.75 10.03 -16.53
CA PRO A 226 -20.02 10.20 -17.95
C PRO A 226 -19.26 9.14 -18.78
N PRO A 227 -19.91 8.44 -19.72
CA PRO A 227 -19.20 7.55 -20.66
C PRO A 227 -18.12 8.28 -21.48
N GLY A 228 -18.29 9.59 -21.69
CA GLY A 228 -17.31 10.45 -22.37
C GLY A 228 -16.11 10.87 -21.55
N SER A 229 -16.02 10.57 -20.26
CA SER A 229 -14.90 10.96 -19.40
C SER A 229 -13.59 10.24 -19.80
N GLN A 230 -12.44 10.88 -19.54
CA GLN A 230 -11.11 10.32 -19.87
C GLN A 230 -10.87 8.97 -19.16
N ILE A 231 -11.33 8.85 -17.92
CA ILE A 231 -11.16 7.61 -17.15
C ILE A 231 -11.94 6.44 -17.77
N VAL A 232 -13.12 6.66 -18.34
CA VAL A 232 -13.91 5.64 -19.03
C VAL A 232 -13.32 5.34 -20.41
N LYS A 233 -13.03 6.35 -21.23
CA LYS A 233 -12.44 6.18 -22.58
C LYS A 233 -11.13 5.42 -22.59
N SER A 234 -10.39 5.46 -21.47
CA SER A 234 -9.11 4.78 -21.35
C SER A 234 -9.19 3.45 -20.58
N ALA A 235 -10.40 2.91 -20.35
CA ALA A 235 -10.58 1.72 -19.50
C ALA A 235 -9.97 0.44 -20.11
N GLU A 236 -9.95 0.31 -21.41
CA GLU A 236 -9.26 -0.78 -22.10
C GLU A 236 -7.76 -0.82 -21.81
N LYS A 237 -7.12 0.35 -21.67
CA LYS A 237 -5.68 0.46 -21.36
C LYS A 237 -5.39 0.38 -19.86
N TYR A 238 -6.26 0.94 -19.05
CA TYR A 238 -6.09 1.04 -17.60
C TYR A 238 -7.31 0.45 -16.90
N ARG A 239 -7.16 -0.70 -16.27
CA ARG A 239 -8.24 -1.36 -15.54
C ARG A 239 -9.00 -0.37 -14.66
N THR A 240 -10.33 -0.33 -14.84
CA THR A 240 -11.19 0.66 -14.19
C THR A 240 -12.41 -0.03 -13.60
N ILE A 241 -12.69 0.27 -12.34
CA ILE A 241 -13.82 -0.25 -11.58
C ILE A 241 -14.68 0.92 -11.13
N VAL A 242 -15.98 0.84 -11.34
CA VAL A 242 -16.96 1.79 -10.80
C VAL A 242 -17.81 1.10 -9.75
N ALA A 243 -17.69 1.53 -8.49
CA ALA A 243 -18.55 1.07 -7.41
C ALA A 243 -19.82 1.92 -7.38
N TYR A 244 -21.01 1.27 -7.24
CA TYR A 244 -22.29 1.95 -7.21
C TYR A 244 -23.26 1.30 -6.21
N ALA A 245 -24.33 2.01 -5.85
CA ALA A 245 -25.29 1.59 -4.85
C ALA A 245 -26.75 1.67 -5.32
N ASP A 246 -27.07 2.57 -6.27
CA ASP A 246 -28.43 2.73 -6.78
C ASP A 246 -28.64 1.90 -8.06
N GLN A 247 -29.64 1.03 -8.04
CA GLN A 247 -29.99 0.19 -9.21
C GLN A 247 -31.10 0.79 -10.09
N LYS A 248 -31.68 1.92 -9.69
CA LYS A 248 -32.77 2.50 -10.46
C LYS A 248 -32.27 3.03 -11.81
N ASN A 249 -32.79 2.46 -12.91
CA ASN A 249 -32.48 2.89 -14.30
C ASN A 249 -30.99 2.84 -14.66
N THR A 250 -30.20 1.93 -14.06
CA THR A 250 -28.76 1.85 -14.29
C THR A 250 -28.35 0.77 -15.30
N GLU A 251 -29.25 -0.15 -15.67
CA GLU A 251 -28.92 -1.32 -16.51
C GLU A 251 -28.32 -0.96 -17.88
N GLU A 252 -28.91 0.00 -18.58
CA GLU A 252 -28.41 0.45 -19.89
C GLU A 252 -27.00 1.09 -19.74
N LYS A 253 -26.83 1.92 -18.72
CA LYS A 253 -25.55 2.55 -18.45
C LYS A 253 -24.46 1.55 -18.07
N ILE A 254 -24.79 0.53 -17.28
CA ILE A 254 -23.88 -0.56 -16.93
C ILE A 254 -23.43 -1.28 -18.20
N LYS A 255 -24.37 -1.60 -19.13
CA LYS A 255 -24.03 -2.20 -20.42
C LYS A 255 -23.06 -1.34 -21.22
N ILE A 256 -23.33 -0.04 -21.34
CA ILE A 256 -22.42 0.91 -22.00
C ILE A 256 -21.04 0.92 -21.34
N LEU A 257 -20.95 1.01 -20.02
CA LEU A 257 -19.68 0.99 -19.31
C LEU A 257 -18.89 -0.31 -19.52
N HIS A 258 -19.59 -1.47 -19.52
CA HIS A 258 -18.96 -2.77 -19.78
C HIS A 258 -18.42 -2.86 -21.22
N THR A 259 -19.15 -2.35 -22.24
CA THR A 259 -18.64 -2.32 -23.62
C THR A 259 -17.41 -1.44 -23.78
N MET A 260 -17.18 -0.49 -22.87
CA MET A 260 -16.02 0.37 -22.82
C MET A 260 -14.88 -0.18 -21.91
N GLY A 261 -14.99 -1.43 -21.43
CA GLY A 261 -13.98 -2.08 -20.61
C GLY A 261 -13.99 -1.68 -19.12
N VAL A 262 -15.06 -1.01 -18.66
CA VAL A 262 -15.20 -0.65 -17.23
C VAL A 262 -15.88 -1.80 -16.48
N GLU A 263 -15.27 -2.27 -15.39
CA GLU A 263 -15.92 -3.19 -14.45
C GLU A 263 -16.85 -2.42 -13.50
N THR A 264 -17.94 -3.04 -13.07
CA THR A 264 -18.83 -2.44 -12.06
C THR A 264 -18.97 -3.33 -10.83
N ILE A 265 -19.12 -2.70 -9.64
CA ILE A 265 -19.36 -3.38 -8.36
C ILE A 265 -20.59 -2.76 -7.71
N TYR A 266 -21.61 -3.59 -7.47
CA TYR A 266 -22.78 -3.20 -6.73
C TYR A 266 -22.58 -3.48 -5.24
N CYS A 267 -22.50 -2.42 -4.42
CA CYS A 267 -22.26 -2.53 -2.99
C CYS A 267 -23.00 -1.45 -2.17
N PRO A 268 -24.36 -1.55 -2.09
CA PRO A 268 -25.15 -0.61 -1.32
C PRO A 268 -25.05 -0.85 0.18
N ASP A 269 -25.16 0.24 0.95
CA ASP A 269 -25.56 0.25 2.35
C ASP A 269 -27.09 0.39 2.48
N GLU A 270 -27.58 0.51 3.70
CA GLU A 270 -29.02 0.66 4.00
C GLU A 270 -29.60 1.99 3.46
N LYS A 271 -28.77 2.99 3.17
CA LYS A 271 -29.14 4.32 2.67
C LYS A 271 -28.91 4.47 1.16
N ASN A 272 -28.66 3.39 0.43
CA ASN A 272 -28.27 3.39 -0.96
C ASN A 272 -27.01 4.25 -1.23
N GLN A 273 -26.07 4.28 -0.27
CA GLN A 273 -24.72 4.76 -0.46
C GLN A 273 -23.77 3.55 -0.60
N ILE A 274 -22.55 3.78 -1.05
CA ILE A 274 -21.56 2.71 -1.16
C ILE A 274 -21.15 2.25 0.23
N ASP A 275 -21.35 0.97 0.53
CA ASP A 275 -20.75 0.30 1.68
C ASP A 275 -19.26 0.09 1.42
N LEU A 276 -18.43 0.97 2.00
CA LEU A 276 -16.98 0.95 1.79
C LEU A 276 -16.33 -0.31 2.39
N LYS A 277 -16.85 -0.89 3.47
CA LYS A 277 -16.32 -2.15 4.03
C LYS A 277 -16.55 -3.32 3.09
N LYS A 278 -17.76 -3.43 2.54
CA LYS A 278 -18.11 -4.43 1.53
C LYS A 278 -17.29 -4.24 0.26
N LEU A 279 -17.09 -2.99 -0.17
CA LEU A 279 -16.21 -2.69 -1.31
C LEU A 279 -14.77 -3.15 -1.04
N MET A 280 -14.20 -2.89 0.15
CA MET A 280 -12.86 -3.36 0.49
C MET A 280 -12.74 -4.88 0.46
N ALA A 281 -13.74 -5.60 0.98
CA ALA A 281 -13.76 -7.06 0.94
C ALA A 281 -13.80 -7.59 -0.52
N ASP A 282 -14.61 -7.00 -1.39
CA ASP A 282 -14.70 -7.39 -2.80
C ASP A 282 -13.39 -7.09 -3.56
N LEU A 283 -12.81 -5.91 -3.35
CA LEU A 283 -11.51 -5.54 -3.95
C LEU A 283 -10.37 -6.46 -3.47
N GLY A 284 -10.36 -6.81 -2.18
CA GLY A 284 -9.40 -7.76 -1.63
C GLY A 284 -9.53 -9.15 -2.25
N ASN A 285 -10.76 -9.65 -2.42
CA ASN A 285 -11.03 -10.92 -3.10
C ASN A 285 -10.61 -10.91 -4.58
N ARG A 286 -10.55 -9.74 -5.23
CA ARG A 286 -10.03 -9.53 -6.58
C ARG A 286 -8.50 -9.37 -6.63
N GLY A 287 -7.81 -9.56 -5.49
CA GLY A 287 -6.35 -9.52 -5.37
C GLY A 287 -5.76 -8.12 -5.27
N ILE A 288 -6.56 -7.10 -4.97
CA ILE A 288 -6.06 -5.72 -4.73
C ILE A 288 -5.65 -5.62 -3.26
N ASP A 289 -4.36 -5.48 -2.99
CA ASP A 289 -3.78 -5.48 -1.64
C ASP A 289 -3.74 -4.09 -0.99
N SER A 290 -3.77 -3.04 -1.82
CA SER A 290 -3.57 -1.66 -1.36
C SER A 290 -4.31 -0.64 -2.21
N ILE A 291 -4.73 0.46 -1.58
CA ILE A 291 -5.44 1.56 -2.23
C ILE A 291 -4.85 2.90 -1.81
N LEU A 292 -4.47 3.69 -2.78
CA LEU A 292 -4.23 5.12 -2.62
C LEU A 292 -5.57 5.86 -2.77
N LEU A 293 -6.12 6.35 -1.66
CA LEU A 293 -7.33 7.15 -1.67
C LEU A 293 -6.98 8.61 -1.98
N GLU A 294 -7.24 9.04 -3.21
CA GLU A 294 -7.16 10.42 -3.67
C GLU A 294 -8.58 11.01 -3.79
N GLY A 295 -9.31 11.01 -2.69
CA GLY A 295 -10.69 11.46 -2.63
C GLY A 295 -10.85 12.96 -2.42
N GLY A 296 -12.06 13.48 -2.66
CA GLY A 296 -12.50 14.75 -2.08
C GLY A 296 -12.95 14.57 -0.64
N GLY A 297 -13.18 15.68 0.08
CA GLY A 297 -13.46 15.67 1.50
C GLY A 297 -14.59 14.74 1.95
N THR A 298 -15.64 14.62 1.15
CA THR A 298 -16.79 13.73 1.45
C THR A 298 -16.41 12.25 1.44
N LEU A 299 -15.61 11.80 0.44
CA LEU A 299 -15.18 10.39 0.40
C LEU A 299 -14.15 10.09 1.49
N ASN A 300 -13.28 11.05 1.78
CA ASN A 300 -12.30 10.92 2.86
C ASN A 300 -12.99 10.79 4.23
N ASP A 301 -14.01 11.60 4.53
CA ASP A 301 -14.83 11.47 5.74
C ASP A 301 -15.51 10.10 5.80
N SER A 302 -16.16 9.67 4.72
CA SER A 302 -16.82 8.37 4.65
C SER A 302 -15.84 7.21 4.89
N ALA A 303 -14.62 7.29 4.35
CA ALA A 303 -13.58 6.28 4.52
C ALA A 303 -13.05 6.21 5.96
N LEU A 304 -12.87 7.37 6.61
CA LEU A 304 -12.48 7.44 8.02
C LEU A 304 -13.58 6.87 8.93
N ARG A 305 -14.83 7.26 8.73
CA ARG A 305 -15.98 6.73 9.50
C ARG A 305 -16.19 5.23 9.30
N ALA A 306 -15.92 4.73 8.11
CA ALA A 306 -15.97 3.30 7.83
C ALA A 306 -14.81 2.51 8.49
N GLY A 307 -13.77 3.20 9.02
CA GLY A 307 -12.59 2.58 9.66
C GLY A 307 -11.68 1.84 8.67
N ILE A 308 -11.78 2.17 7.36
CA ILE A 308 -10.98 1.49 6.33
C ILE A 308 -9.59 2.12 6.12
N VAL A 309 -9.39 3.38 6.53
CA VAL A 309 -8.12 4.09 6.38
C VAL A 309 -7.12 3.60 7.44
N LYS A 310 -5.92 3.26 7.01
CA LYS A 310 -4.82 2.80 7.89
C LYS A 310 -3.70 3.82 8.01
N GLU A 311 -3.51 4.62 6.98
CA GLU A 311 -2.45 5.64 6.93
C GLU A 311 -2.98 6.91 6.28
N VAL A 312 -2.50 8.06 6.73
CA VAL A 312 -2.78 9.38 6.15
C VAL A 312 -1.47 10.01 5.70
N GLN A 313 -1.43 10.53 4.47
CA GLN A 313 -0.32 11.32 3.95
C GLN A 313 -0.83 12.70 3.50
N ALA A 314 -0.53 13.72 4.30
CA ALA A 314 -0.87 15.11 4.01
C ALA A 314 0.33 15.84 3.38
N PHE A 315 0.11 16.45 2.23
CA PHE A 315 1.06 17.37 1.60
C PHE A 315 0.59 18.79 1.84
N VAL A 316 1.34 19.57 2.60
CA VAL A 316 1.01 20.93 3.02
C VAL A 316 1.86 21.93 2.25
N ALA A 317 1.20 22.74 1.42
CA ALA A 317 1.87 23.79 0.67
C ALA A 317 1.98 25.09 1.51
N PRO A 318 3.07 25.86 1.38
CA PRO A 318 3.25 27.14 2.05
C PRO A 318 2.41 28.26 1.38
N LYS A 319 1.09 28.06 1.35
CA LYS A 319 0.10 28.95 0.74
C LYS A 319 -1.09 29.13 1.65
N LEU A 320 -1.80 30.22 1.50
CA LEU A 320 -3.08 30.50 2.15
C LEU A 320 -4.11 30.84 1.09
N PHE A 321 -5.27 30.14 1.09
CA PHE A 321 -6.37 30.46 0.19
C PHE A 321 -7.45 31.30 0.88
N GLY A 322 -7.62 31.15 2.19
CA GLY A 322 -8.66 31.81 2.96
C GLY A 322 -10.07 31.37 2.57
N GLY A 323 -11.05 32.14 3.05
CA GLY A 323 -12.46 31.95 2.73
C GLY A 323 -13.15 30.86 3.57
N VAL A 324 -14.37 31.14 4.03
CA VAL A 324 -15.18 30.23 4.86
C VAL A 324 -15.66 29.00 4.04
N ALA A 325 -16.01 29.21 2.77
CA ALA A 325 -16.58 28.18 1.89
C ALA A 325 -15.53 27.34 1.15
N GLY A 326 -14.24 27.47 1.48
CA GLY A 326 -13.18 26.67 0.85
C GLY A 326 -13.28 25.20 1.26
N LYS A 327 -13.21 24.28 0.28
CA LYS A 327 -13.20 22.82 0.52
C LYS A 327 -12.01 22.39 1.37
N THR A 328 -12.23 21.44 2.28
CA THR A 328 -11.22 20.88 3.17
C THR A 328 -10.93 19.42 2.83
N PRO A 329 -9.78 18.86 3.29
CA PRO A 329 -9.42 17.46 3.02
C PRO A 329 -10.42 16.46 3.56
N VAL A 330 -11.07 16.75 4.69
CA VAL A 330 -12.10 15.93 5.32
C VAL A 330 -13.31 16.82 5.58
N GLU A 331 -14.43 16.45 5.00
CA GLU A 331 -15.71 17.13 5.10
C GLU A 331 -16.72 16.25 5.88
N GLY A 332 -18.01 16.33 5.57
CA GLY A 332 -19.06 15.57 6.23
C GLY A 332 -19.69 16.33 7.39
N ILE A 333 -20.23 15.60 8.38
CA ILE A 333 -20.93 16.23 9.53
C ILE A 333 -19.99 16.65 10.66
N GLY A 334 -18.71 16.26 10.60
CA GLY A 334 -17.74 16.52 11.66
C GLY A 334 -17.96 15.68 12.93
N VAL A 335 -17.27 16.03 14.01
CA VAL A 335 -17.42 15.47 15.35
C VAL A 335 -17.96 16.54 16.28
N GLU A 336 -18.72 16.17 17.33
CA GLU A 336 -19.27 17.13 18.30
C GLU A 336 -18.21 17.49 19.36
N LEU A 337 -17.40 16.53 19.78
CA LEU A 337 -16.38 16.72 20.80
C LEU A 337 -14.99 16.35 20.27
N PRO A 338 -13.92 17.04 20.72
CA PRO A 338 -12.54 16.69 20.34
C PRO A 338 -12.15 15.24 20.66
N SER A 339 -12.73 14.64 21.70
CA SER A 339 -12.51 13.24 22.10
C SER A 339 -13.05 12.20 21.09
N GLU A 340 -13.92 12.63 20.18
CA GLU A 340 -14.47 11.80 19.10
C GLU A 340 -13.60 11.81 17.84
N ALA A 341 -12.56 12.62 17.84
CA ALA A 341 -11.67 12.72 16.69
C ALA A 341 -11.02 11.38 16.32
N VAL A 342 -10.72 11.20 15.05
CA VAL A 342 -9.83 10.12 14.59
C VAL A 342 -8.41 10.50 14.99
N GLU A 343 -7.83 9.72 15.90
CA GLU A 343 -6.47 9.95 16.39
C GLU A 343 -5.44 9.43 15.41
N LEU A 344 -4.36 10.18 15.28
CA LEU A 344 -3.27 9.90 14.35
C LEU A 344 -1.93 9.91 15.11
N LYS A 345 -1.07 8.93 14.81
CA LYS A 345 0.32 8.88 15.28
C LYS A 345 1.25 9.28 14.14
N TYR A 346 2.05 10.33 14.34
CA TYR A 346 3.08 10.70 13.36
C TYR A 346 4.10 9.59 13.19
N THR A 347 4.40 9.24 11.94
CA THR A 347 5.43 8.26 11.59
C THR A 347 6.58 8.88 10.80
N ASP A 348 6.31 9.96 10.04
CA ASP A 348 7.36 10.69 9.32
C ASP A 348 6.89 12.12 9.03
N ILE A 349 7.79 13.09 9.12
CA ILE A 349 7.57 14.48 8.70
C ILE A 349 8.81 14.90 7.92
N CYS A 350 8.65 15.24 6.65
CA CYS A 350 9.75 15.65 5.81
C CYS A 350 9.37 16.78 4.86
N GLN A 351 10.36 17.54 4.46
CA GLN A 351 10.23 18.56 3.42
C GLN A 351 10.43 17.94 2.04
N ILE A 352 9.52 18.25 1.10
CA ILE A 352 9.58 17.79 -0.29
C ILE A 352 9.50 19.01 -1.21
N GLY A 353 10.65 19.52 -1.62
CA GLY A 353 10.75 20.82 -2.29
C GLY A 353 10.33 21.95 -1.34
N GLU A 354 9.29 22.69 -1.70
CA GLU A 354 8.72 23.78 -0.86
C GLU A 354 7.62 23.28 0.08
N ASP A 355 7.10 22.07 -0.14
CA ASP A 355 5.98 21.50 0.60
C ASP A 355 6.47 20.64 1.78
N ILE A 356 5.60 20.40 2.76
CA ILE A 356 5.83 19.47 3.87
C ILE A 356 4.94 18.24 3.65
N ARG A 357 5.52 17.03 3.69
CA ARG A 357 4.77 15.79 3.81
C ARG A 357 4.68 15.39 5.27
N ILE A 358 3.48 15.14 5.74
CA ILE A 358 3.19 14.58 7.06
C ILE A 358 2.58 13.20 6.84
N LYS A 359 3.24 12.16 7.36
CA LYS A 359 2.78 10.79 7.32
C LYS A 359 2.32 10.37 8.72
N CYS A 360 1.11 9.84 8.83
CA CYS A 360 0.51 9.41 10.07
C CYS A 360 -0.14 8.04 9.93
N GLN A 361 -0.05 7.23 10.97
CA GLN A 361 -0.84 6.02 11.12
C GLN A 361 -2.14 6.33 11.87
N VAL A 362 -3.25 5.74 11.44
CA VAL A 362 -4.54 5.86 12.16
C VAL A 362 -4.49 4.95 13.38
N CYS A 363 -4.78 5.51 14.56
CA CYS A 363 -4.83 4.75 15.81
C CYS A 363 -6.13 3.93 15.88
N ASP A 364 -6.03 2.62 16.08
CA ASP A 364 -7.17 1.76 16.32
C ASP A 364 -7.55 1.80 17.81
N LYS A 365 -8.61 2.51 18.19
CA LYS A 365 -9.09 2.63 19.59
C LYS A 365 -9.27 1.28 20.32
N LYS A 366 -9.45 0.18 19.58
CA LYS A 366 -9.58 -1.17 20.14
C LYS A 366 -8.27 -1.81 20.57
N GLN A 367 -7.11 -1.37 20.07
CA GLN A 367 -5.81 -1.92 20.48
C GLN A 367 -5.28 -1.26 21.76
N GLU A 368 -5.62 -0.02 22.03
CA GLU A 368 -5.19 0.68 23.24
C GLU A 368 -5.90 0.18 24.50
N GLU A 369 -7.19 -0.19 24.40
CA GLU A 369 -7.94 -0.78 25.51
C GLU A 369 -7.41 -2.16 25.93
N SER A 370 -6.83 -2.95 25.03
CA SER A 370 -6.23 -4.25 25.35
C SER A 370 -4.86 -4.12 26.03
N CYS A 371 -4.05 -3.13 25.68
CA CYS A 371 -2.75 -2.88 26.32
C CYS A 371 -2.88 -2.29 27.72
N LEU A 372 -3.98 -1.57 28.01
CA LEU A 372 -4.27 -1.02 29.36
C LEU A 372 -4.88 -2.06 30.30
N GLN A 373 -5.37 -3.20 29.81
CA GLN A 373 -5.89 -4.31 30.63
C GLN A 373 -4.83 -5.35 30.99
N GLU A 374 -3.65 -5.31 30.33
CA GLU A 374 -2.51 -6.22 30.61
C GLU A 374 -1.37 -5.53 31.41
N SER A 375 -1.52 -4.27 31.79
CA SER A 375 -0.61 -3.52 32.65
C SER A 375 -1.22 -3.32 34.04
#